data_31d5b0d34fa9c6f2fbfb9777bc36de88
#
_entry.id   31d5b0d34fa9c6f2fbfb9777bc36de88
#
_cell.length_a   1.000
_cell.length_b   1.000
_cell.length_c   1.000
_cell.angle_alpha   90.00
_cell.angle_beta   90.00
_cell.angle_gamma   90.00
#
_symmetry.space_group_name_H-M   'P 1'
#
loop_
_entity.id
_entity.type
_entity.pdbx_description
1 polymer ?
#
loop_
_entity_poly.entity_id
_entity_poly.type
_entity_poly.pdbx_seq_one_letter_code
_entity_poly.pdbx_strand_id
1 'polypeptide(L)'
;MDPATRPPRAVTFQPALALFAGLGAGWVFVLVTLGAFTTSIGAGMAFPDWPLSNGSLNPIGWLDNLSMFAEHSHRLSAGLMSAITLVLAVWLWRTESRAWVRRLGWFAVGLVLAQAVVGGLRVLLDAHALPSLETSVGRLFAMLHACLAQLFACTLIALAFACSRDWIERPVPVSATLRRFGLACCGLLFA
;
A
#
# COMPACT_ATOMS: atom_id res chain seq x y z
N MET A 1 -21.78 9.92 -35.41
CA MET A 1 -21.85 10.55 -34.07
C MET A 1 -20.43 10.76 -33.60
N ASP A 2 -19.99 12.01 -33.50
CA ASP A 2 -18.62 12.38 -33.12
C ASP A 2 -18.35 11.94 -31.67
N PRO A 3 -17.30 11.15 -31.39
CA PRO A 3 -16.93 10.76 -30.04
C PRO A 3 -16.59 11.93 -29.12
N ALA A 4 -16.31 13.12 -29.69
CA ALA A 4 -16.02 14.34 -28.92
C ALA A 4 -17.26 15.00 -28.27
N THR A 5 -18.49 14.57 -28.60
CA THR A 5 -19.74 15.19 -28.11
C THR A 5 -20.44 14.43 -26.99
N ARG A 6 -19.82 13.34 -26.46
CA ARG A 6 -20.40 12.67 -25.29
C ARG A 6 -20.23 13.54 -24.03
N PRO A 7 -21.35 13.89 -23.34
CA PRO A 7 -21.23 14.59 -22.08
C PRO A 7 -20.38 13.75 -21.10
N PRO A 8 -19.56 14.40 -20.25
CA PRO A 8 -18.77 13.70 -19.26
C PRO A 8 -19.72 12.84 -18.41
N ARG A 9 -19.38 11.56 -18.23
CA ARG A 9 -20.16 10.67 -17.36
C ARG A 9 -20.29 11.32 -15.99
N ALA A 10 -21.52 11.47 -15.50
CA ALA A 10 -21.76 11.96 -14.16
C ALA A 10 -21.07 11.04 -13.14
N VAL A 11 -20.44 11.66 -12.15
CA VAL A 11 -19.85 10.92 -11.03
C VAL A 11 -21.01 10.44 -10.15
N THR A 12 -21.19 9.12 -10.05
CA THR A 12 -22.25 8.52 -9.21
C THR A 12 -21.60 7.74 -8.09
N PHE A 13 -22.19 7.83 -6.89
CA PHE A 13 -21.74 7.04 -5.75
C PHE A 13 -21.98 5.53 -6.00
N GLN A 14 -20.94 4.72 -5.76
CA GLN A 14 -20.97 3.27 -5.90
C GLN A 14 -20.69 2.62 -4.54
N PRO A 15 -21.73 2.14 -3.80
CA PRO A 15 -21.56 1.63 -2.44
C PRO A 15 -20.56 0.48 -2.31
N ALA A 16 -20.60 -0.47 -3.25
CA ALA A 16 -19.70 -1.62 -3.24
C ALA A 16 -18.23 -1.22 -3.45
N LEU A 17 -17.96 -0.28 -4.38
CA LEU A 17 -16.62 0.25 -4.61
C LEU A 17 -16.11 1.02 -3.41
N ALA A 18 -16.96 1.86 -2.79
CA ALA A 18 -16.63 2.61 -1.59
C ALA A 18 -16.29 1.69 -0.41
N LEU A 19 -17.11 0.64 -0.20
CA LEU A 19 -16.85 -0.37 0.83
C LEU A 19 -15.53 -1.09 0.57
N PHE A 20 -15.29 -1.53 -0.67
CA PHE A 20 -14.07 -2.23 -1.04
C PHE A 20 -12.82 -1.37 -0.85
N ALA A 21 -12.88 -0.10 -1.26
CA ALA A 21 -11.80 0.87 -1.03
C ALA A 21 -11.57 1.12 0.47
N GLY A 22 -12.65 1.23 1.26
CA GLY A 22 -12.58 1.36 2.72
C GLY A 22 -11.96 0.15 3.41
N LEU A 23 -12.33 -1.07 3.00
CA LEU A 23 -11.73 -2.31 3.50
C LEU A 23 -10.25 -2.40 3.15
N GLY A 24 -9.86 -2.01 1.92
CA GLY A 24 -8.45 -1.92 1.52
C GLY A 24 -7.66 -0.91 2.37
N ALA A 25 -8.22 0.27 2.61
CA ALA A 25 -7.62 1.27 3.50
C ALA A 25 -7.55 0.79 4.96
N GLY A 26 -8.53 0.00 5.44
CA GLY A 26 -8.47 -0.65 6.75
C GLY A 26 -7.39 -1.73 6.81
N TRP A 27 -7.29 -2.57 5.78
CA TRP A 27 -6.31 -3.65 5.75
C TRP A 27 -4.86 -3.16 5.73
N VAL A 28 -4.58 -1.99 5.16
CA VAL A 28 -3.22 -1.43 5.17
C VAL A 28 -2.70 -1.20 6.60
N PHE A 29 -3.56 -0.88 7.57
CA PHE A 29 -3.15 -0.77 8.97
C PHE A 29 -2.74 -2.12 9.56
N VAL A 30 -3.45 -3.21 9.21
CA VAL A 30 -3.05 -4.57 9.59
C VAL A 30 -1.67 -4.90 9.02
N LEU A 31 -1.46 -4.61 7.74
CA LEU A 31 -0.18 -4.87 7.06
C LEU A 31 0.98 -4.08 7.70
N VAL A 32 0.77 -2.79 7.95
CA VAL A 32 1.79 -1.92 8.59
C VAL A 32 2.09 -2.40 10.01
N THR A 33 1.07 -2.79 10.78
CA THR A 33 1.23 -3.34 12.14
C THR A 33 2.05 -4.63 12.13
N LEU A 34 1.74 -5.55 11.21
CA LEU A 34 2.52 -6.79 11.05
C LEU A 34 3.98 -6.50 10.67
N GLY A 35 4.23 -5.54 9.77
CA GLY A 35 5.57 -5.12 9.39
C GLY A 35 6.34 -4.48 10.56
N ALA A 36 5.69 -3.61 11.31
CA ALA A 36 6.27 -3.01 12.51
C ALA A 36 6.59 -4.06 13.58
N PHE A 37 5.68 -5.01 13.82
CA PHE A 37 5.90 -6.12 14.73
C PHE A 37 7.11 -6.96 14.29
N THR A 38 7.16 -7.37 13.01
CA THR A 38 8.28 -8.13 12.44
C THR A 38 9.62 -7.41 12.65
N THR A 39 9.66 -6.10 12.43
CA THR A 39 10.87 -5.30 12.63
C THR A 39 11.23 -5.17 14.11
N SER A 40 10.24 -4.95 14.99
CA SER A 40 10.45 -4.73 16.43
C SER A 40 11.06 -5.95 17.14
N ILE A 41 10.74 -7.17 16.68
CA ILE A 41 11.31 -8.41 17.24
C ILE A 41 12.53 -8.91 16.47
N GLY A 42 13.03 -8.15 15.49
CA GLY A 42 14.18 -8.55 14.67
C GLY A 42 13.93 -9.72 13.72
N ALA A 43 12.66 -10.02 13.41
CA ALA A 43 12.26 -11.21 12.65
C ALA A 43 12.29 -11.05 11.13
N GLY A 44 12.70 -9.90 10.59
CA GLY A 44 12.59 -9.59 9.17
C GLY A 44 13.48 -10.40 8.24
N MET A 45 14.25 -11.36 8.79
CA MET A 45 15.18 -12.25 8.07
C MET A 45 15.02 -13.71 8.51
N ALA A 46 13.83 -14.11 8.99
CA ALA A 46 13.55 -15.50 9.38
C ALA A 46 13.52 -16.43 8.16
N PHE A 47 13.30 -15.90 6.95
CA PHE A 47 13.36 -16.63 5.69
C PHE A 47 14.39 -15.99 4.76
N PRO A 48 15.35 -16.77 4.22
CA PRO A 48 16.42 -16.23 3.35
C PRO A 48 15.98 -15.99 1.91
N ASP A 49 14.81 -16.49 1.52
CA ASP A 49 14.26 -16.43 0.17
C ASP A 49 13.12 -15.40 0.02
N TRP A 50 12.86 -15.02 -1.21
CA TRP A 50 11.73 -14.15 -1.59
C TRP A 50 11.35 -14.45 -3.06
N PRO A 51 10.05 -14.44 -3.44
CA PRO A 51 8.86 -14.01 -2.69
C PRO A 51 8.26 -15.07 -1.76
N LEU A 52 8.70 -16.30 -1.85
CA LEU A 52 8.23 -17.39 -1.01
C LEU A 52 8.93 -17.39 0.36
N SER A 53 8.59 -18.34 1.22
CA SER A 53 9.20 -18.58 2.52
C SER A 53 9.66 -20.04 2.56
N ASN A 54 10.98 -20.27 2.49
CA ASN A 54 11.58 -21.60 2.28
C ASN A 54 10.97 -22.34 1.07
N GLY A 55 10.80 -21.63 -0.04
CA GLY A 55 10.23 -22.17 -1.28
C GLY A 55 8.73 -22.48 -1.23
N SER A 56 8.00 -22.11 -0.16
CA SER A 56 6.61 -22.50 0.07
C SER A 56 5.72 -21.30 0.40
N LEU A 57 4.42 -21.42 0.07
CA LEU A 57 3.36 -20.55 0.56
C LEU A 57 2.86 -20.97 1.96
N ASN A 58 3.24 -22.14 2.43
CA ASN A 58 2.94 -22.63 3.76
C ASN A 58 4.16 -23.38 4.32
N PRO A 59 5.20 -22.67 4.78
CA PRO A 59 6.44 -23.29 5.26
C PRO A 59 6.19 -24.07 6.55
N ILE A 60 6.88 -25.19 6.68
CA ILE A 60 6.73 -26.08 7.85
C ILE A 60 7.17 -25.34 9.13
N GLY A 61 6.37 -25.45 10.19
CA GLY A 61 6.70 -24.93 11.53
C GLY A 61 6.58 -23.40 11.68
N TRP A 62 6.07 -22.69 10.70
CA TRP A 62 5.95 -21.23 10.78
C TRP A 62 5.00 -20.74 11.88
N LEU A 63 4.02 -21.56 12.28
CA LEU A 63 3.10 -21.22 13.37
C LEU A 63 3.72 -21.41 14.76
N ASP A 64 4.75 -22.26 14.87
CA ASP A 64 5.38 -22.62 16.14
C ASP A 64 6.59 -21.73 16.47
N ASN A 65 7.08 -20.95 15.53
CA ASN A 65 8.20 -20.03 15.68
C ASN A 65 7.78 -18.60 15.49
N LEU A 66 7.93 -17.77 16.53
CA LEU A 66 7.46 -16.38 16.54
C LEU A 66 8.06 -15.53 15.41
N SER A 67 9.35 -15.69 15.10
CA SER A 67 10.00 -14.93 14.04
C SER A 67 9.47 -15.33 12.66
N MET A 68 9.33 -16.64 12.42
CA MET A 68 8.74 -17.16 11.18
C MET A 68 7.28 -16.73 11.05
N PHE A 69 6.51 -16.80 12.16
CA PHE A 69 5.12 -16.34 12.16
C PHE A 69 4.99 -14.85 11.79
N ALA A 70 5.78 -13.99 12.41
CA ALA A 70 5.74 -12.57 12.17
C ALA A 70 6.07 -12.23 10.70
N GLU A 71 7.18 -12.75 10.18
CA GLU A 71 7.60 -12.46 8.82
C GLU A 71 6.65 -13.07 7.78
N HIS A 72 6.25 -14.34 7.95
CA HIS A 72 5.37 -15.00 7.00
C HIS A 72 3.97 -14.36 6.96
N SER A 73 3.39 -14.04 8.13
CA SER A 73 2.10 -13.32 8.21
C SER A 73 2.16 -11.96 7.52
N HIS A 74 3.28 -11.22 7.68
CA HIS A 74 3.50 -9.97 6.97
C HIS A 74 3.55 -10.20 5.45
N ARG A 75 4.28 -11.20 4.96
CA ARG A 75 4.36 -11.54 3.52
C ARG A 75 3.01 -11.94 2.94
N LEU A 76 2.23 -12.79 3.63
CA LEU A 76 0.87 -13.17 3.21
C LEU A 76 -0.06 -11.96 3.15
N SER A 77 -0.01 -11.10 4.18
CA SER A 77 -0.79 -9.86 4.23
C SER A 77 -0.40 -8.91 3.09
N ALA A 78 0.89 -8.81 2.74
CA ALA A 78 1.36 -8.01 1.61
C ALA A 78 0.87 -8.56 0.27
N GLY A 79 0.88 -9.88 0.09
CA GLY A 79 0.32 -10.54 -1.09
C GLY A 79 -1.18 -10.25 -1.26
N LEU A 80 -1.96 -10.39 -0.18
CA LEU A 80 -3.38 -10.06 -0.17
C LEU A 80 -3.61 -8.57 -0.47
N MET A 81 -2.82 -7.68 0.12
CA MET A 81 -2.92 -6.24 -0.14
C MET A 81 -2.61 -5.89 -1.60
N SER A 82 -1.64 -6.56 -2.22
CA SER A 82 -1.33 -6.40 -3.63
C SER A 82 -2.51 -6.80 -4.51
N ALA A 83 -3.17 -7.91 -4.21
CA ALA A 83 -4.37 -8.36 -4.91
C ALA A 83 -5.54 -7.38 -4.75
N ILE A 84 -5.81 -6.92 -3.53
CA ILE A 84 -6.84 -5.91 -3.23
C ILE A 84 -6.57 -4.62 -4.03
N THR A 85 -5.33 -4.14 -4.03
CA THR A 85 -4.94 -2.92 -4.74
C THR A 85 -5.14 -3.04 -6.25
N LEU A 86 -4.75 -4.19 -6.83
CA LEU A 86 -4.94 -4.44 -8.25
C LEU A 86 -6.43 -4.49 -8.63
N VAL A 87 -7.23 -5.22 -7.86
CA VAL A 87 -8.69 -5.29 -8.08
C VAL A 87 -9.31 -3.89 -7.98
N LEU A 88 -8.93 -3.10 -6.97
CA LEU A 88 -9.40 -1.73 -6.81
C LEU A 88 -9.03 -0.85 -8.01
N ALA A 89 -7.77 -0.92 -8.48
CA ALA A 89 -7.31 -0.13 -9.62
C ALA A 89 -8.06 -0.51 -10.91
N VAL A 90 -8.26 -1.80 -11.17
CA VAL A 90 -9.02 -2.29 -12.34
C VAL A 90 -10.50 -1.88 -12.24
N TRP A 91 -11.10 -1.97 -11.06
CA TRP A 91 -12.49 -1.54 -10.84
C TRP A 91 -12.65 -0.05 -11.09
N LEU A 92 -11.81 0.79 -10.48
CA LEU A 92 -11.76 2.23 -10.74
C LEU A 92 -11.56 2.56 -12.22
N TRP A 93 -10.64 1.86 -12.89
CA TRP A 93 -10.39 2.07 -14.31
C TRP A 93 -11.62 1.83 -15.18
N ARG A 94 -12.44 0.84 -14.84
CA ARG A 94 -13.64 0.45 -15.59
C ARG A 94 -14.86 1.30 -15.28
N THR A 95 -15.01 1.78 -14.05
CA THR A 95 -16.27 2.37 -13.59
C THR A 95 -16.17 3.85 -13.19
N GLU A 96 -14.99 4.34 -12.84
CA GLU A 96 -14.80 5.72 -12.38
C GLU A 96 -14.62 6.68 -13.56
N SER A 97 -15.35 7.80 -13.55
CA SER A 97 -15.25 8.82 -14.60
C SER A 97 -14.09 9.81 -14.37
N ARG A 98 -13.71 10.07 -13.11
CA ARG A 98 -12.66 11.00 -12.74
C ARG A 98 -11.27 10.44 -13.08
N ALA A 99 -10.58 11.04 -14.05
CA ALA A 99 -9.29 10.58 -14.53
C ALA A 99 -8.22 10.53 -13.42
N TRP A 100 -8.23 11.49 -12.49
CA TRP A 100 -7.26 11.55 -11.40
C TRP A 100 -7.43 10.38 -10.42
N VAL A 101 -8.66 9.93 -10.12
CA VAL A 101 -8.92 8.77 -9.25
C VAL A 101 -8.41 7.48 -9.91
N ARG A 102 -8.64 7.31 -11.21
CA ARG A 102 -8.10 6.17 -11.96
C ARG A 102 -6.57 6.14 -11.95
N ARG A 103 -5.93 7.30 -12.16
CA ARG A 103 -4.46 7.44 -12.09
C ARG A 103 -3.94 7.14 -10.69
N LEU A 104 -4.63 7.61 -9.64
CA LEU A 104 -4.28 7.34 -8.26
C LEU A 104 -4.38 5.84 -7.93
N GLY A 105 -5.38 5.12 -8.48
CA GLY A 105 -5.48 3.67 -8.37
C GLY A 105 -4.27 2.94 -8.96
N TRP A 106 -3.85 3.31 -10.17
CA TRP A 106 -2.65 2.73 -10.80
C TRP A 106 -1.35 3.16 -10.10
N PHE A 107 -1.31 4.36 -9.55
CA PHE A 107 -0.20 4.80 -8.72
C PHE A 107 -0.07 3.94 -7.46
N ALA A 108 -1.19 3.58 -6.82
CA ALA A 108 -1.18 2.64 -5.68
C ALA A 108 -0.63 1.25 -6.07
N VAL A 109 -0.96 0.75 -7.28
CA VAL A 109 -0.37 -0.49 -7.80
C VAL A 109 1.15 -0.34 -7.97
N GLY A 110 1.61 0.75 -8.54
CA GLY A 110 3.05 1.05 -8.66
C GLY A 110 3.75 1.08 -7.30
N LEU A 111 3.12 1.69 -6.29
CA LEU A 111 3.67 1.75 -4.93
C LEU A 111 3.74 0.37 -4.26
N VAL A 112 2.71 -0.45 -4.35
CA VAL A 112 2.73 -1.79 -3.72
C VAL A 112 3.75 -2.70 -4.40
N LEU A 113 3.96 -2.58 -5.70
CA LEU A 113 5.03 -3.30 -6.40
C LEU A 113 6.42 -2.81 -5.99
N ALA A 114 6.62 -1.49 -5.89
CA ALA A 114 7.87 -0.92 -5.40
C ALA A 114 8.17 -1.38 -3.96
N GLN A 115 7.15 -1.43 -3.09
CA GLN A 115 7.26 -1.97 -1.74
C GLN A 115 7.71 -3.43 -1.72
N ALA A 116 7.11 -4.26 -2.57
CA ALA A 116 7.47 -5.67 -2.67
C ALA A 116 8.92 -5.84 -3.13
N VAL A 117 9.34 -5.07 -4.14
CA VAL A 117 10.72 -5.10 -4.65
C VAL A 117 11.73 -4.63 -3.59
N VAL A 118 11.48 -3.50 -2.92
CA VAL A 118 12.38 -2.97 -1.89
C VAL A 118 12.49 -3.92 -0.70
N GLY A 119 11.35 -4.50 -0.25
CA GLY A 119 11.32 -5.50 0.81
C GLY A 119 12.05 -6.80 0.42
N GLY A 120 11.81 -7.29 -0.78
CA GLY A 120 12.43 -8.50 -1.30
C GLY A 120 13.94 -8.35 -1.52
N LEU A 121 14.38 -7.22 -2.09
CA LEU A 121 15.81 -6.93 -2.25
C LEU A 121 16.53 -6.88 -0.90
N ARG A 122 15.91 -6.32 0.13
CA ARG A 122 16.49 -6.31 1.47
C ARG A 122 16.76 -7.73 1.97
N VAL A 123 15.80 -8.65 1.80
CA VAL A 123 15.96 -10.06 2.21
C VAL A 123 17.07 -10.75 1.41
N LEU A 124 17.07 -10.58 0.09
CA LEU A 124 18.06 -11.24 -0.78
C LEU A 124 19.48 -10.71 -0.55
N LEU A 125 19.64 -9.40 -0.29
CA LEU A 125 20.94 -8.83 0.02
C LEU A 125 21.49 -9.31 1.37
N ASP A 126 20.62 -9.46 2.37
CA ASP A 126 21.02 -10.00 3.68
C ASP A 126 21.46 -11.47 3.58
N ALA A 127 20.71 -12.29 2.84
CA ALA A 127 21.03 -13.69 2.60
C ALA A 127 22.38 -13.90 1.87
N HIS A 128 22.88 -12.88 1.13
CA HIS A 128 24.10 -12.94 0.33
C HIS A 128 25.27 -12.17 0.96
N ALA A 129 25.36 -12.11 2.30
CA ALA A 129 26.51 -11.59 3.07
C ALA A 129 26.66 -10.05 3.13
N LEU A 130 25.58 -9.30 2.95
CA LEU A 130 25.50 -7.89 3.29
C LEU A 130 24.57 -7.72 4.51
N PRO A 131 25.04 -7.83 5.78
CA PRO A 131 24.20 -7.73 6.97
C PRO A 131 23.36 -6.46 6.92
N SER A 132 22.02 -6.63 6.79
CA SER A 132 21.15 -5.56 6.33
C SER A 132 20.98 -4.43 7.35
N LEU A 133 21.15 -4.70 8.64
CA LEU A 133 20.98 -3.68 9.69
C LEU A 133 22.29 -3.01 10.12
N GLU A 134 23.43 -3.63 9.84
CA GLU A 134 24.75 -3.08 10.24
C GLU A 134 25.33 -2.18 9.16
N THR A 135 24.88 -2.31 7.90
CA THR A 135 25.37 -1.52 6.78
C THR A 135 24.52 -0.28 6.53
N SER A 136 25.14 0.79 6.01
CA SER A 136 24.41 1.99 5.58
C SER A 136 23.38 1.69 4.47
N VAL A 137 23.67 0.72 3.60
CA VAL A 137 22.80 0.27 2.51
C VAL A 137 21.55 -0.41 3.06
N GLY A 138 21.69 -1.34 4.01
CA GLY A 138 20.53 -2.03 4.60
C GLY A 138 19.61 -1.06 5.37
N ARG A 139 20.19 -0.09 6.08
CA ARG A 139 19.40 0.98 6.72
C ARG A 139 18.67 1.84 5.71
N LEU A 140 19.30 2.21 4.60
CA LEU A 140 18.65 2.96 3.52
C LEU A 140 17.44 2.20 2.95
N PHE A 141 17.58 0.89 2.66
CA PHE A 141 16.46 0.07 2.19
C PHE A 141 15.32 0.01 3.21
N ALA A 142 15.63 -0.11 4.52
CA ALA A 142 14.61 -0.10 5.57
C ALA A 142 13.87 1.25 5.64
N MET A 143 14.59 2.37 5.53
CA MET A 143 13.99 3.72 5.52
C MET A 143 13.11 3.92 4.26
N LEU A 144 13.61 3.57 3.08
CA LEU A 144 12.85 3.66 1.84
C LEU A 144 11.57 2.82 1.90
N HIS A 145 11.66 1.59 2.43
CA HIS A 145 10.50 0.74 2.62
C HIS A 145 9.46 1.37 3.55
N ALA A 146 9.90 1.95 4.67
CA ALA A 146 9.01 2.63 5.62
C ALA A 146 8.34 3.87 5.00
N CYS A 147 9.10 4.74 4.31
CA CYS A 147 8.54 5.92 3.64
C CYS A 147 7.53 5.56 2.54
N LEU A 148 7.86 4.55 1.72
CA LEU A 148 6.95 4.06 0.69
C LEU A 148 5.68 3.45 1.30
N ALA A 149 5.77 2.77 2.47
CA ALA A 149 4.60 2.23 3.16
C ALA A 149 3.64 3.32 3.62
N GLN A 150 4.17 4.43 4.16
CA GLN A 150 3.37 5.59 4.54
C GLN A 150 2.68 6.22 3.33
N LEU A 151 3.43 6.42 2.23
CA LEU A 151 2.88 6.97 1.00
C LEU A 151 1.77 6.08 0.42
N PHE A 152 1.98 4.76 0.45
CA PHE A 152 0.99 3.78 0.03
C PHE A 152 -0.27 3.84 0.89
N ALA A 153 -0.13 3.87 2.22
CA ALA A 153 -1.26 3.99 3.15
C ALA A 153 -2.05 5.28 2.90
N CYS A 154 -1.38 6.43 2.78
CA CYS A 154 -2.01 7.71 2.46
C CYS A 154 -2.77 7.64 1.12
N THR A 155 -2.20 6.96 0.12
CA THR A 155 -2.82 6.80 -1.20
C THR A 155 -4.12 5.99 -1.13
N LEU A 156 -4.13 4.87 -0.38
CA LEU A 156 -5.33 4.06 -0.20
C LEU A 156 -6.41 4.80 0.60
N ILE A 157 -6.02 5.53 1.64
CA ILE A 157 -6.95 6.38 2.40
C ILE A 157 -7.56 7.45 1.49
N ALA A 158 -6.74 8.12 0.67
CA ALA A 158 -7.21 9.11 -0.29
C ALA A 158 -8.18 8.51 -1.32
N LEU A 159 -7.93 7.28 -1.80
CA LEU A 159 -8.85 6.54 -2.68
C LEU A 159 -10.17 6.21 -1.97
N ALA A 160 -10.13 5.75 -0.71
CA ALA A 160 -11.32 5.46 0.07
C ALA A 160 -12.18 6.73 0.26
N PHE A 161 -11.55 7.86 0.60
CA PHE A 161 -12.23 9.16 0.68
C PHE A 161 -12.81 9.58 -0.67
N ALA A 162 -12.04 9.48 -1.75
CA ALA A 162 -12.50 9.85 -3.09
C ALA A 162 -13.71 9.02 -3.56
N CYS A 163 -13.85 7.78 -3.08
CA CYS A 163 -14.98 6.89 -3.35
C CYS A 163 -16.15 7.06 -2.37
N SER A 164 -15.98 7.84 -1.29
CA SER A 164 -17.00 8.01 -0.26
C SER A 164 -18.22 8.80 -0.76
N ARG A 165 -19.36 8.54 -0.13
CA ARG A 165 -20.61 9.24 -0.44
C ARG A 165 -20.49 10.74 -0.22
N ASP A 166 -19.90 11.14 0.92
CA ASP A 166 -19.79 12.55 1.27
C ASP A 166 -18.91 13.33 0.28
N TRP A 167 -17.81 12.72 -0.18
CA TRP A 167 -16.96 13.34 -1.20
C TRP A 167 -17.66 13.52 -2.55
N ILE A 168 -18.53 12.58 -2.92
CA ILE A 168 -19.21 12.59 -4.23
C ILE A 168 -20.48 13.45 -4.22
N GLU A 169 -21.31 13.31 -3.17
CA GLU A 169 -22.64 13.92 -3.12
C GLU A 169 -22.65 15.26 -2.35
N ARG A 170 -21.64 15.51 -1.50
CA ARG A 170 -21.57 16.70 -0.64
C ARG A 170 -20.21 17.38 -0.70
N PRO A 171 -19.77 17.84 -1.89
CA PRO A 171 -18.47 18.49 -2.00
C PRO A 171 -18.46 19.79 -1.18
N VAL A 172 -17.60 19.83 -0.16
CA VAL A 172 -17.37 21.03 0.66
C VAL A 172 -16.21 21.82 0.05
N PRO A 173 -16.36 23.11 -0.23
CA PRO A 173 -15.25 23.92 -0.71
C PRO A 173 -14.17 24.03 0.36
N VAL A 174 -12.96 23.59 0.04
CA VAL A 174 -11.81 23.64 0.94
C VAL A 174 -11.16 25.02 0.85
N SER A 175 -11.03 25.73 1.98
CA SER A 175 -10.35 27.01 2.03
C SER A 175 -8.87 26.88 1.61
N ALA A 176 -8.32 27.96 1.03
CA ALA A 176 -6.90 27.98 0.66
C ALA A 176 -5.97 27.75 1.87
N THR A 177 -6.36 28.23 3.05
CA THR A 177 -5.63 28.04 4.30
C THR A 177 -5.59 26.57 4.71
N LEU A 178 -6.75 25.89 4.71
CA LEU A 178 -6.82 24.46 5.06
C LEU A 178 -6.02 23.60 4.07
N ARG A 179 -6.07 23.92 2.78
CA ARG A 179 -5.26 23.26 1.75
C ARG A 179 -3.76 23.44 2.00
N ARG A 180 -3.31 24.67 2.31
CA ARG A 180 -1.89 24.94 2.62
C ARG A 180 -1.45 24.22 3.88
N PHE A 181 -2.27 24.21 4.93
CA PHE A 181 -2.01 23.47 6.15
C PHE A 181 -1.86 21.97 5.90
N GLY A 182 -2.79 21.35 5.15
CA GLY A 182 -2.70 19.94 4.76
C GLY A 182 -1.44 19.61 3.98
N LEU A 183 -1.04 20.46 3.01
CA LEU A 183 0.20 20.27 2.27
C LEU A 183 1.44 20.39 3.16
N ALA A 184 1.45 21.33 4.12
CA ALA A 184 2.53 21.45 5.09
C ALA A 184 2.64 20.21 6.00
N CYS A 185 1.51 19.69 6.50
CA CYS A 185 1.48 18.44 7.27
C CYS A 185 2.01 17.25 6.46
N CYS A 186 1.60 17.11 5.17
CA CYS A 186 2.15 16.07 4.30
C CYS A 186 3.67 16.23 4.11
N GLY A 187 4.16 17.46 3.92
CA GLY A 187 5.59 17.72 3.81
C GLY A 187 6.37 17.31 5.06
N LEU A 188 5.83 17.58 6.25
CA LEU A 188 6.46 17.20 7.53
C LEU A 188 6.48 15.69 7.79
N LEU A 189 5.55 14.91 7.18
CA LEU A 189 5.54 13.45 7.34
C LEU A 189 6.68 12.76 6.57
N PHE A 190 7.27 13.44 5.56
CA PHE A 190 8.30 12.90 4.68
C PHE A 190 9.64 13.65 4.81
N ALA A 191 9.75 14.60 5.75
CA ALA A 191 10.99 15.31 6.05
C ALA A 191 11.79 14.59 7.15
#